data_870ca250560ce9bbe71496e89d86b3e7
#
_entry.id   870ca250560ce9bbe71496e89d86b3e7
#
_cell.length_a   1.000
_cell.length_b   1.000
_cell.length_c   1.000
_cell.angle_alpha   90.00
_cell.angle_beta   90.00
_cell.angle_gamma   90.00
#
_symmetry.space_group_name_H-M   'P 1'
#
loop_
_entity.id
_entity.type
_entity.pdbx_description
1 polymer ?
#
loop_
_entity_poly.entity_id
_entity_poly.type
_entity_poly.pdbx_seq_one_letter_code
_entity_poly.pdbx_strand_id
1 'polypeptide(L)'
;MAIYSFSPFGYEGALVSIEVDLRRGIPATDIVGLADSAVKESRERVQAAVRNSGLEYPRERVLISLSPADLRKEGAGFDLAIALGVLQKNFTENVLVMGELELSGAIRPVRGIHAACSTALASGIQYALVPSENLTEALETGIKAFGCDTLEYAYLLPDDLPTRKVASVNEYDETISFREPDAESRIEMTEKEMLALVVASAGRFNMMFFGSPGCGKTMLMQHMMYLTPLLTEEESKSVKRIYSLAGYGSVGENKVYPPFRMPHQTASIEGICGGGPNCRPGEITLAHNGVLFLDEAAEFRSSVLQMLRVPLENKSITLSRAGRSTTYPANFQLLLALNPCPCGNYGSSQKICLCSAKSVEQYWRKIGGPLLDRVPIRLHIDPAEGERKEYSLEELQSYVKRATEESRRLGVSFRDLSVEEILNKIPAYIYDKLTSTCNAYGWSERRRYDLCRIWITIVYAFGDNEEKYLEYADKAIDLVGNFAFPS
;
A
#
# COMPACT_ATOMS: atom_id res chain seq x y z
N MET A 1 21.21 -29.94 -6.14
CA MET A 1 20.85 -28.61 -5.58
C MET A 1 19.52 -28.68 -4.87
N ALA A 2 19.15 -27.65 -4.07
CA ALA A 2 17.99 -27.72 -3.21
C ALA A 2 16.73 -27.11 -3.89
N ILE A 3 15.58 -27.73 -3.62
CA ILE A 3 14.27 -27.18 -3.92
C ILE A 3 13.84 -26.33 -2.73
N TYR A 4 13.50 -25.09 -3.01
CA TYR A 4 12.96 -24.17 -2.03
C TYR A 4 11.50 -23.87 -2.33
N SER A 5 10.71 -23.62 -1.29
CA SER A 5 9.39 -23.03 -1.37
C SER A 5 9.31 -21.81 -0.44
N PHE A 6 8.14 -21.22 -0.28
CA PHE A 6 8.00 -20.01 0.51
C PHE A 6 6.80 -20.10 1.46
N SER A 7 7.02 -19.71 2.71
CA SER A 7 5.95 -19.57 3.69
C SER A 7 5.60 -18.10 3.86
N PRO A 8 4.43 -17.65 3.38
CA PRO A 8 4.00 -16.27 3.55
C PRO A 8 3.58 -16.04 4.99
N PHE A 9 4.38 -15.28 5.73
CA PHE A 9 4.04 -14.79 7.05
C PHE A 9 4.40 -13.31 7.16
N GLY A 10 3.38 -12.47 7.34
CA GLY A 10 3.59 -11.03 7.37
C GLY A 10 4.16 -10.49 6.06
N TYR A 11 4.93 -9.41 6.15
CA TYR A 11 5.53 -8.74 5.00
C TYR A 11 6.76 -9.47 4.44
N GLU A 12 7.57 -10.07 5.31
CA GLU A 12 8.84 -10.69 4.91
C GLU A 12 8.66 -12.11 4.38
N GLY A 13 7.87 -12.95 5.05
CA GLY A 13 7.82 -14.38 4.76
C GLY A 13 9.16 -15.08 4.98
N ALA A 14 9.27 -16.33 4.58
CA ALA A 14 10.53 -17.06 4.68
C ALA A 14 10.64 -18.15 3.63
N LEU A 15 11.85 -18.36 3.11
CA LEU A 15 12.18 -19.52 2.29
C LEU A 15 12.16 -20.78 3.13
N VAL A 16 11.67 -21.86 2.53
CA VAL A 16 11.60 -23.19 3.14
C VAL A 16 12.31 -24.18 2.23
N SER A 17 13.37 -24.82 2.71
CA SER A 17 14.03 -25.91 1.99
C SER A 17 13.18 -27.18 2.09
N ILE A 18 13.02 -27.87 0.98
CA ILE A 18 12.31 -29.14 0.88
C ILE A 18 13.36 -30.26 0.75
N GLU A 19 13.45 -31.11 1.77
CA GLU A 19 14.34 -32.26 1.77
C GLU A 19 13.50 -33.54 1.83
N VAL A 20 13.81 -34.50 0.95
CA VAL A 20 13.10 -35.77 0.90
C VAL A 20 14.08 -36.91 1.05
N ASP A 21 13.80 -37.80 2.00
CA ASP A 21 14.57 -39.00 2.28
C ASP A 21 13.70 -40.25 2.03
N LEU A 22 14.20 -41.15 1.18
CA LEU A 22 13.54 -42.41 0.83
C LEU A 22 14.23 -43.55 1.59
N ARG A 23 13.45 -44.25 2.44
CA ARG A 23 13.96 -45.32 3.30
C ARG A 23 13.24 -46.64 3.00
N ARG A 24 14.01 -47.73 3.04
CA ARG A 24 13.42 -49.08 2.99
C ARG A 24 12.46 -49.31 4.16
N GLY A 25 11.26 -49.78 3.89
CA GLY A 25 10.25 -50.04 4.93
C GLY A 25 8.86 -50.18 4.38
N ILE A 26 7.88 -50.25 5.27
CA ILE A 26 6.46 -50.24 4.87
C ILE A 26 6.15 -48.87 4.25
N PRO A 27 5.54 -48.79 3.07
CA PRO A 27 5.20 -47.54 2.41
C PRO A 27 4.40 -46.62 3.34
N ALA A 28 4.94 -45.45 3.60
CA ALA A 28 4.31 -44.42 4.37
C ALA A 28 4.93 -43.06 4.00
N THR A 29 4.18 -42.00 4.12
CA THR A 29 4.69 -40.64 3.88
C THR A 29 4.49 -39.78 5.13
N ASP A 30 5.60 -39.28 5.65
CA ASP A 30 5.65 -38.42 6.85
C ASP A 30 6.16 -37.03 6.47
N ILE A 31 5.50 -35.96 6.97
CA ILE A 31 5.93 -34.56 6.81
C ILE A 31 6.31 -34.01 8.19
N VAL A 32 7.52 -33.48 8.31
CA VAL A 32 8.05 -32.88 9.54
C VAL A 32 8.44 -31.41 9.31
N GLY A 33 8.47 -30.58 10.36
CA GLY A 33 8.87 -29.16 10.30
C GLY A 33 7.73 -28.18 10.55
N LEU A 34 6.94 -28.35 11.64
CA LEU A 34 5.83 -27.47 12.02
C LEU A 34 4.81 -27.17 10.91
N ALA A 35 4.48 -28.18 10.12
CA ALA A 35 3.46 -28.11 9.09
C ALA A 35 2.05 -27.95 9.72
N ASP A 36 1.24 -27.03 9.16
CA ASP A 36 -0.18 -26.92 9.53
C ASP A 36 -1.02 -28.08 8.97
N SER A 37 -2.34 -28.05 9.18
CA SER A 37 -3.23 -29.10 8.64
C SER A 37 -3.21 -29.14 7.12
N ALA A 38 -3.20 -27.98 6.44
CA ALA A 38 -3.22 -27.89 4.99
C ALA A 38 -1.94 -28.47 4.38
N VAL A 39 -0.77 -28.20 4.96
CA VAL A 39 0.52 -28.79 4.54
C VAL A 39 0.56 -30.30 4.85
N LYS A 40 -0.04 -30.76 5.96
CA LYS A 40 -0.11 -32.20 6.25
C LYS A 40 -1.04 -32.94 5.26
N GLU A 41 -2.12 -32.29 4.84
CA GLU A 41 -3.04 -32.81 3.81
C GLU A 41 -2.37 -32.85 2.42
N SER A 42 -1.32 -32.06 2.15
CA SER A 42 -0.54 -32.13 0.92
C SER A 42 -0.06 -33.54 0.62
N ARG A 43 0.18 -34.36 1.63
CA ARG A 43 0.56 -35.78 1.46
C ARG A 43 -0.42 -36.52 0.57
N GLU A 44 -1.71 -36.41 0.85
CA GLU A 44 -2.76 -37.12 0.09
C GLU A 44 -2.93 -36.53 -1.32
N ARG A 45 -2.90 -35.17 -1.42
CA ARG A 45 -3.01 -34.47 -2.71
C ARG A 45 -1.82 -34.81 -3.62
N VAL A 46 -0.59 -34.73 -3.14
CA VAL A 46 0.62 -35.03 -3.89
C VAL A 46 0.61 -36.49 -4.35
N GLN A 47 0.25 -37.44 -3.49
CA GLN A 47 0.20 -38.86 -3.85
C GLN A 47 -0.84 -39.12 -4.96
N ALA A 48 -2.00 -38.49 -4.90
CA ALA A 48 -3.04 -38.61 -5.93
C ALA A 48 -2.59 -37.93 -7.23
N ALA A 49 -2.06 -36.70 -7.16
CA ALA A 49 -1.58 -35.93 -8.31
C ALA A 49 -0.48 -36.69 -9.08
N VAL A 50 0.51 -37.24 -8.38
CA VAL A 50 1.61 -38.01 -8.99
C VAL A 50 1.04 -39.21 -9.79
N ARG A 51 0.15 -39.99 -9.17
CA ARG A 51 -0.47 -41.15 -9.85
C ARG A 51 -1.30 -40.75 -11.07
N ASN A 52 -2.12 -39.70 -10.92
CA ASN A 52 -3.00 -39.24 -11.98
C ASN A 52 -2.26 -38.53 -13.12
N SER A 53 -1.06 -38.04 -12.87
CA SER A 53 -0.12 -37.55 -13.90
C SER A 53 0.68 -38.64 -14.61
N GLY A 54 0.39 -39.95 -14.35
CA GLY A 54 1.13 -41.03 -14.96
C GLY A 54 2.55 -41.22 -14.43
N LEU A 55 2.90 -40.62 -13.31
CA LEU A 55 4.22 -40.71 -12.68
C LEU A 55 4.21 -41.77 -11.57
N GLU A 56 5.37 -42.39 -11.31
CA GLU A 56 5.49 -43.41 -10.27
C GLU A 56 5.77 -42.78 -8.92
N TYR A 57 4.85 -42.97 -7.95
CA TYR A 57 5.11 -42.59 -6.55
C TYR A 57 6.03 -43.62 -5.89
N PRO A 58 7.04 -43.20 -5.11
CA PRO A 58 7.98 -44.13 -4.44
C PRO A 58 7.24 -45.16 -3.60
N ARG A 59 7.73 -46.42 -3.67
CA ARG A 59 7.19 -47.55 -2.89
C ARG A 59 7.86 -47.70 -1.54
N GLU A 60 8.84 -46.86 -1.27
CA GLU A 60 9.58 -46.78 -0.02
C GLU A 60 8.83 -45.91 1.01
N ARG A 61 9.35 -45.87 2.22
CA ARG A 61 8.93 -44.87 3.22
C ARG A 61 9.52 -43.51 2.87
N VAL A 62 8.66 -42.52 2.66
CA VAL A 62 9.02 -41.16 2.29
C VAL A 62 8.99 -40.27 3.53
N LEU A 63 10.11 -39.64 3.87
CA LEU A 63 10.19 -38.60 4.89
C LEU A 63 10.44 -37.26 4.22
N ILE A 64 9.53 -36.29 4.40
CA ILE A 64 9.63 -34.94 3.88
C ILE A 64 9.95 -34.01 5.03
N SER A 65 11.09 -33.32 4.96
CA SER A 65 11.52 -32.32 5.94
C SER A 65 11.38 -30.92 5.36
N LEU A 66 10.68 -30.06 6.07
CA LEU A 66 10.48 -28.64 5.74
C LEU A 66 11.34 -27.78 6.69
N SER A 67 12.49 -27.31 6.21
CA SER A 67 13.45 -26.54 7.02
C SER A 67 13.34 -25.03 6.74
N PRO A 68 13.46 -24.15 7.78
CA PRO A 68 13.79 -24.41 9.18
C PRO A 68 12.60 -24.96 9.99
N ALA A 69 12.90 -25.80 10.99
CA ALA A 69 11.86 -26.51 11.75
C ALA A 69 11.06 -25.63 12.73
N ASP A 70 11.58 -24.50 13.15
CA ASP A 70 10.96 -23.53 14.06
C ASP A 70 9.92 -22.62 13.38
N LEU A 71 9.96 -22.56 12.04
CA LEU A 71 8.99 -21.80 11.25
C LEU A 71 7.74 -22.64 10.98
N ARG A 72 6.57 -22.11 11.30
CA ARG A 72 5.29 -22.72 10.92
C ARG A 72 5.03 -22.52 9.42
N LYS A 73 4.74 -23.62 8.71
CA LYS A 73 4.42 -23.63 7.28
C LYS A 73 2.90 -23.72 7.14
N GLU A 74 2.34 -22.84 6.31
CA GLU A 74 0.91 -22.70 6.15
C GLU A 74 0.49 -22.68 4.67
N GLY A 75 -0.62 -23.38 4.38
CA GLY A 75 -1.24 -23.39 3.06
C GLY A 75 -0.71 -24.43 2.09
N ALA A 76 -1.39 -24.57 0.96
CA ALA A 76 -1.14 -25.59 -0.05
C ALA A 76 -0.04 -25.23 -1.08
N GLY A 77 0.55 -24.05 -0.98
CA GLY A 77 1.58 -23.58 -1.92
C GLY A 77 2.86 -24.43 -1.99
N PHE A 78 3.03 -25.35 -1.06
CA PHE A 78 4.16 -26.30 -1.00
C PHE A 78 3.97 -27.54 -1.85
N ASP A 79 2.75 -27.83 -2.35
CA ASP A 79 2.40 -29.11 -2.97
C ASP A 79 3.31 -29.45 -4.15
N LEU A 80 3.53 -28.50 -5.07
CA LEU A 80 4.39 -28.70 -6.24
C LEU A 80 5.84 -28.98 -5.83
N ALA A 81 6.38 -28.23 -4.86
CA ALA A 81 7.74 -28.41 -4.36
C ALA A 81 7.92 -29.76 -3.67
N ILE A 82 6.94 -30.18 -2.88
CA ILE A 82 6.91 -31.50 -2.24
C ILE A 82 6.84 -32.60 -3.30
N ALA A 83 5.98 -32.47 -4.32
CA ALA A 83 5.84 -33.46 -5.39
C ALA A 83 7.15 -33.66 -6.16
N LEU A 84 7.79 -32.58 -6.59
CA LEU A 84 9.07 -32.65 -7.30
C LEU A 84 10.19 -33.23 -6.41
N GLY A 85 10.20 -32.90 -5.12
CA GLY A 85 11.12 -33.50 -4.15
C GLY A 85 10.90 -35.00 -4.00
N VAL A 86 9.65 -35.47 -3.86
CA VAL A 86 9.31 -36.90 -3.76
C VAL A 86 9.66 -37.67 -5.04
N LEU A 87 9.49 -37.04 -6.19
CA LEU A 87 9.88 -37.60 -7.50
C LEU A 87 11.41 -37.54 -7.76
N GLN A 88 12.20 -37.10 -6.78
CA GLN A 88 13.66 -36.96 -6.86
C GLN A 88 14.11 -36.12 -8.06
N LYS A 89 13.34 -35.07 -8.39
CA LYS A 89 13.74 -34.13 -9.43
C LYS A 89 14.98 -33.38 -8.99
N ASN A 90 16.04 -33.44 -9.80
CA ASN A 90 17.32 -32.80 -9.51
C ASN A 90 17.57 -31.65 -10.47
N PHE A 91 17.54 -30.44 -9.96
CA PHE A 91 17.97 -29.25 -10.70
C PHE A 91 19.47 -29.01 -10.52
N THR A 92 20.12 -28.45 -11.52
CA THR A 92 21.55 -28.06 -11.45
C THR A 92 21.77 -26.84 -10.56
N GLU A 93 20.73 -26.01 -10.41
CA GLU A 93 20.73 -24.79 -9.58
C GLU A 93 19.71 -24.90 -8.44
N ASN A 94 19.78 -23.98 -7.48
CA ASN A 94 18.74 -23.81 -6.48
C ASN A 94 17.51 -23.16 -7.13
N VAL A 95 16.33 -23.74 -6.89
CA VAL A 95 15.08 -23.31 -7.54
C VAL A 95 14.00 -23.05 -6.50
N LEU A 96 13.33 -21.92 -6.61
CA LEU A 96 12.08 -21.65 -5.90
C LEU A 96 10.95 -22.37 -6.62
N VAL A 97 10.16 -23.18 -5.91
CA VAL A 97 9.03 -23.92 -6.47
C VAL A 97 7.80 -23.64 -5.64
N MET A 98 6.76 -23.13 -6.26
CA MET A 98 5.47 -22.85 -5.61
C MET A 98 4.31 -23.28 -6.50
N GLY A 99 3.26 -23.83 -5.89
CA GLY A 99 2.03 -24.21 -6.59
C GLY A 99 1.20 -25.14 -5.75
N GLU A 100 -0.12 -25.01 -5.80
CA GLU A 100 -1.07 -25.95 -5.22
C GLU A 100 -1.42 -27.00 -6.26
N LEU A 101 -1.47 -28.28 -5.87
CA LEU A 101 -1.81 -29.38 -6.75
C LEU A 101 -3.28 -29.79 -6.60
N GLU A 102 -3.96 -29.94 -7.73
CA GLU A 102 -5.20 -30.69 -7.79
C GLU A 102 -4.91 -32.20 -7.80
N LEU A 103 -5.90 -32.99 -7.46
CA LEU A 103 -5.80 -34.46 -7.53
C LEU A 103 -5.55 -34.97 -8.96
N SER A 104 -5.95 -34.19 -9.97
CA SER A 104 -5.70 -34.43 -11.40
C SER A 104 -4.25 -34.28 -11.83
N GLY A 105 -3.43 -33.59 -11.02
CA GLY A 105 -2.07 -33.15 -11.37
C GLY A 105 -2.01 -31.74 -11.97
N ALA A 106 -3.14 -31.05 -12.13
CA ALA A 106 -3.14 -29.63 -12.51
C ALA A 106 -2.60 -28.75 -11.37
N ILE A 107 -1.96 -27.65 -11.75
CA ILE A 107 -1.35 -26.72 -10.81
C ILE A 107 -2.21 -25.46 -10.73
N ARG A 108 -2.63 -25.10 -9.51
CA ARG A 108 -3.40 -23.90 -9.21
C ARG A 108 -2.53 -22.73 -8.79
N PRO A 109 -2.98 -21.49 -9.09
CA PRO A 109 -2.28 -20.28 -8.64
C PRO A 109 -2.25 -20.19 -7.12
N VAL A 110 -1.17 -19.57 -6.62
CA VAL A 110 -0.94 -19.36 -5.18
C VAL A 110 -0.64 -17.89 -4.91
N ARG A 111 -0.85 -17.48 -3.66
CA ARG A 111 -0.58 -16.11 -3.21
C ARG A 111 0.88 -15.92 -2.84
N GLY A 112 1.36 -14.68 -2.93
CA GLY A 112 2.67 -14.28 -2.42
C GLY A 112 3.82 -14.62 -3.35
N ILE A 113 3.57 -14.85 -4.63
CA ILE A 113 4.61 -15.16 -5.61
C ILE A 113 5.60 -14.01 -5.76
N HIS A 114 5.14 -12.76 -5.85
CA HIS A 114 6.04 -11.60 -5.91
C HIS A 114 6.94 -11.54 -4.67
N ALA A 115 6.38 -11.75 -3.47
CA ALA A 115 7.13 -11.75 -2.23
C ALA A 115 8.14 -12.91 -2.18
N ALA A 116 7.72 -14.11 -2.61
CA ALA A 116 8.54 -15.30 -2.66
C ALA A 116 9.73 -15.12 -3.63
N CYS A 117 9.46 -14.67 -4.85
CA CYS A 117 10.48 -14.44 -5.88
C CYS A 117 11.48 -13.35 -5.47
N SER A 118 11.00 -12.23 -4.91
CA SER A 118 11.86 -11.16 -4.40
C SER A 118 12.77 -11.65 -3.26
N THR A 119 12.24 -12.47 -2.34
CA THR A 119 13.01 -13.07 -1.23
C THR A 119 14.02 -14.11 -1.75
N ALA A 120 13.63 -14.90 -2.76
CA ALA A 120 14.51 -15.87 -3.40
C ALA A 120 15.70 -15.17 -4.08
N LEU A 121 15.46 -14.10 -4.85
CA LEU A 121 16.51 -13.29 -5.48
C LEU A 121 17.48 -12.70 -4.44
N ALA A 122 16.96 -12.13 -3.37
CA ALA A 122 17.76 -11.59 -2.27
C ALA A 122 18.64 -12.67 -1.59
N SER A 123 18.21 -13.95 -1.66
CA SER A 123 18.94 -15.11 -1.14
C SER A 123 19.84 -15.80 -2.19
N GLY A 124 19.99 -15.22 -3.39
CA GLY A 124 20.83 -15.75 -4.46
C GLY A 124 20.19 -16.83 -5.33
N ILE A 125 18.90 -17.13 -5.17
CA ILE A 125 18.14 -18.06 -6.00
C ILE A 125 17.63 -17.32 -7.24
N GLN A 126 18.07 -17.74 -8.43
CA GLN A 126 17.78 -17.05 -9.67
C GLN A 126 16.63 -17.66 -10.49
N TYR A 127 16.18 -18.85 -10.15
CA TYR A 127 15.18 -19.61 -10.89
C TYR A 127 13.93 -19.86 -10.05
N ALA A 128 12.75 -19.78 -10.69
CA ALA A 128 11.48 -20.11 -10.06
C ALA A 128 10.60 -20.96 -10.98
N LEU A 129 9.93 -21.97 -10.43
CA LEU A 129 8.82 -22.68 -11.02
C LEU A 129 7.53 -22.27 -10.33
N VAL A 130 6.60 -21.72 -11.09
CA VAL A 130 5.34 -21.18 -10.56
C VAL A 130 4.18 -21.60 -11.45
N PRO A 131 2.92 -21.57 -10.98
CA PRO A 131 1.75 -21.75 -11.84
C PRO A 131 1.77 -20.74 -13.01
N SER A 132 1.33 -21.15 -14.19
CA SER A 132 1.32 -20.26 -15.37
C SER A 132 0.55 -18.95 -15.14
N GLU A 133 -0.52 -19.00 -14.37
CA GLU A 133 -1.29 -17.80 -13.98
C GLU A 133 -0.48 -16.81 -13.12
N ASN A 134 0.52 -17.28 -12.38
CA ASN A 134 1.42 -16.45 -11.57
C ASN A 134 2.72 -16.04 -12.31
N LEU A 135 2.91 -16.47 -13.56
CA LEU A 135 4.17 -16.26 -14.28
C LEU A 135 4.52 -14.78 -14.45
N THR A 136 3.55 -13.95 -14.81
CA THR A 136 3.73 -12.50 -14.97
C THR A 136 4.19 -11.87 -13.65
N GLU A 137 3.52 -12.22 -12.54
CA GLU A 137 3.87 -11.76 -11.19
C GLU A 137 5.30 -12.13 -10.78
N ALA A 138 5.75 -13.34 -11.14
CA ALA A 138 7.10 -13.79 -10.87
C ALA A 138 8.13 -13.02 -11.73
N LEU A 139 7.89 -12.86 -13.03
CA LEU A 139 8.78 -12.16 -13.96
C LEU A 139 8.97 -10.68 -13.61
N GLU A 140 7.97 -10.03 -13.04
CA GLU A 140 8.05 -8.65 -12.56
C GLU A 140 9.13 -8.42 -11.49
N THR A 141 9.55 -9.47 -10.78
CA THR A 141 10.65 -9.40 -9.80
C THR A 141 12.03 -9.44 -10.42
N GLY A 142 12.13 -9.82 -11.70
CA GLY A 142 13.39 -10.07 -12.39
C GLY A 142 13.94 -11.50 -12.25
N ILE A 143 13.21 -12.40 -11.54
CA ILE A 143 13.60 -13.82 -11.43
C ILE A 143 13.36 -14.54 -12.78
N LYS A 144 14.20 -15.52 -13.09
CA LYS A 144 14.02 -16.39 -14.25
C LYS A 144 12.92 -17.41 -13.96
N ALA A 145 11.66 -17.07 -14.26
CA ALA A 145 10.52 -17.90 -13.93
C ALA A 145 10.05 -18.77 -15.08
N PHE A 146 9.53 -19.95 -14.74
CA PHE A 146 8.88 -20.91 -15.64
C PHE A 146 7.46 -21.17 -15.15
N GLY A 147 6.49 -20.96 -16.03
CA GLY A 147 5.07 -21.26 -15.77
C GLY A 147 4.79 -22.72 -16.03
N CYS A 148 4.09 -23.36 -15.12
CA CYS A 148 3.70 -24.77 -15.20
C CYS A 148 2.19 -24.92 -14.97
N ASP A 149 1.50 -25.63 -15.85
CA ASP A 149 0.07 -25.91 -15.72
C ASP A 149 -0.21 -27.30 -15.13
N THR A 150 0.77 -28.24 -15.28
CA THR A 150 0.63 -29.62 -14.80
C THR A 150 1.91 -30.11 -14.13
N LEU A 151 1.75 -31.05 -13.20
CA LEU A 151 2.87 -31.70 -12.51
C LEU A 151 3.77 -32.48 -13.51
N GLU A 152 3.17 -33.13 -14.50
CA GLU A 152 3.92 -33.84 -15.54
C GLU A 152 4.86 -32.91 -16.30
N TYR A 153 4.35 -31.74 -16.74
CA TYR A 153 5.15 -30.74 -17.43
C TYR A 153 6.30 -30.23 -16.53
N ALA A 154 6.00 -29.91 -15.28
CA ALA A 154 7.00 -29.44 -14.32
C ALA A 154 8.11 -30.49 -14.07
N TYR A 155 7.75 -31.79 -14.03
CA TYR A 155 8.68 -32.89 -13.87
C TYR A 155 9.56 -33.11 -15.10
N LEU A 156 8.99 -32.98 -16.31
CA LEU A 156 9.70 -33.15 -17.58
C LEU A 156 10.61 -31.97 -17.96
N LEU A 157 10.56 -30.84 -17.26
CA LEU A 157 11.51 -29.75 -17.50
C LEU A 157 12.95 -30.28 -17.37
N PRO A 158 13.90 -29.76 -18.18
CA PRO A 158 15.30 -30.17 -18.08
C PRO A 158 15.88 -29.79 -16.70
N ASP A 159 16.85 -30.58 -16.23
CA ASP A 159 17.51 -30.31 -14.94
C ASP A 159 18.35 -29.03 -14.99
N ASP A 160 18.91 -28.72 -16.16
CA ASP A 160 19.53 -27.44 -16.49
C ASP A 160 18.46 -26.53 -17.08
N LEU A 161 17.87 -25.69 -16.25
CA LEU A 161 16.82 -24.78 -16.67
C LEU A 161 17.39 -23.76 -17.68
N PRO A 162 16.81 -23.68 -18.88
CA PRO A 162 17.35 -22.79 -19.92
C PRO A 162 17.36 -21.33 -19.46
N THR A 163 18.43 -20.63 -19.80
CA THR A 163 18.51 -19.19 -19.58
C THR A 163 17.49 -18.51 -20.50
N ARG A 164 16.24 -18.43 -20.07
CA ARG A 164 15.25 -17.64 -20.79
C ARG A 164 15.68 -16.17 -20.67
N LYS A 165 15.83 -15.47 -21.79
CA LYS A 165 15.90 -14.01 -21.75
C LYS A 165 14.61 -13.57 -21.07
N VAL A 166 14.74 -13.06 -19.84
CA VAL A 166 13.66 -12.29 -19.22
C VAL A 166 13.32 -11.25 -20.27
N ALA A 167 12.10 -11.25 -20.78
CA ALA A 167 11.62 -10.12 -21.55
C ALA A 167 11.95 -8.91 -20.70
N SER A 168 12.74 -8.00 -21.26
CA SER A 168 13.25 -6.83 -20.54
C SER A 168 12.08 -6.27 -19.74
N VAL A 169 12.20 -6.30 -18.43
CA VAL A 169 11.32 -5.53 -17.54
C VAL A 169 11.40 -4.14 -18.14
N ASN A 170 10.28 -3.64 -18.68
CA ASN A 170 10.26 -2.37 -19.39
C ASN A 170 10.98 -1.35 -18.52
N GLU A 171 11.91 -0.61 -19.14
CA GLU A 171 12.61 0.49 -18.49
C GLU A 171 11.54 1.35 -17.81
N TYR A 172 11.61 1.45 -16.49
CA TYR A 172 10.76 2.38 -15.76
C TYR A 172 11.07 3.77 -16.27
N ASP A 173 10.09 4.39 -16.90
CA ASP A 173 10.19 5.77 -17.34
C ASP A 173 10.27 6.65 -16.08
N GLU A 174 11.40 7.31 -15.85
CA GLU A 174 11.59 8.23 -14.72
C GLU A 174 10.71 9.49 -14.86
N THR A 175 10.04 9.68 -16.01
CA THR A 175 9.15 10.82 -16.20
C THR A 175 7.97 10.74 -15.23
N ILE A 176 7.64 11.89 -14.63
CA ILE A 176 6.46 12.00 -13.79
C ILE A 176 5.23 11.98 -14.67
N SER A 177 4.45 10.93 -14.51
CA SER A 177 3.18 10.71 -15.21
C SER A 177 2.05 10.46 -14.21
N PHE A 178 0.82 10.55 -14.68
CA PHE A 178 -0.38 10.45 -13.88
C PHE A 178 -1.34 9.42 -14.48
N ARG A 179 -2.37 9.05 -13.72
CA ARG A 179 -3.48 8.27 -14.24
C ARG A 179 -4.26 9.15 -15.23
N GLU A 180 -4.54 8.58 -16.40
CA GLU A 180 -5.39 9.23 -17.39
C GLU A 180 -6.86 9.06 -16.99
N PRO A 181 -7.68 10.11 -17.06
CA PRO A 181 -9.12 10.00 -16.85
C PRO A 181 -9.79 9.33 -18.05
N ASP A 182 -10.92 8.66 -17.80
CA ASP A 182 -11.70 7.99 -18.87
C ASP A 182 -12.32 8.97 -19.89
N ALA A 183 -12.43 10.24 -19.54
CA ALA A 183 -12.89 11.32 -20.41
C ALA A 183 -12.21 12.63 -20.03
N GLU A 184 -12.20 13.59 -20.98
CA GLU A 184 -11.73 14.97 -20.71
C GLU A 184 -12.49 15.54 -19.51
N SER A 185 -11.83 15.68 -18.36
CA SER A 185 -12.50 16.12 -17.14
C SER A 185 -12.07 17.53 -16.76
N ARG A 186 -13.04 18.44 -16.75
CA ARG A 186 -12.96 19.76 -16.15
C ARG A 186 -13.63 19.71 -14.78
N ILE A 187 -13.04 20.39 -13.83
CA ILE A 187 -13.49 20.37 -12.45
C ILE A 187 -13.83 21.79 -12.04
N GLU A 188 -15.08 22.01 -11.66
CA GLU A 188 -15.51 23.29 -11.12
C GLU A 188 -15.22 23.38 -9.63
N MET A 189 -14.32 24.30 -9.24
CA MET A 189 -13.91 24.49 -7.85
C MET A 189 -13.45 25.92 -7.58
N THR A 190 -13.36 26.29 -6.31
CA THR A 190 -12.73 27.56 -5.89
C THR A 190 -11.21 27.49 -6.00
N GLU A 191 -10.53 28.63 -6.08
CA GLU A 191 -9.06 28.68 -6.06
C GLU A 191 -8.48 28.00 -4.81
N LYS A 192 -9.13 28.15 -3.67
CA LYS A 192 -8.73 27.54 -2.41
C LYS A 192 -8.84 26.02 -2.42
N GLU A 193 -9.91 25.46 -3.01
CA GLU A 193 -10.08 24.03 -3.22
C GLU A 193 -9.01 23.47 -4.19
N MET A 194 -8.78 24.17 -5.29
CA MET A 194 -7.73 23.85 -6.26
C MET A 194 -6.36 23.80 -5.59
N LEU A 195 -6.01 24.85 -4.84
CA LEU A 195 -4.74 24.93 -4.13
C LEU A 195 -4.58 23.81 -3.13
N ALA A 196 -5.65 23.47 -2.37
CA ALA A 196 -5.62 22.35 -1.42
C ALA A 196 -5.33 21.01 -2.09
N LEU A 197 -5.99 20.70 -3.23
CA LEU A 197 -5.77 19.48 -3.97
C LEU A 197 -4.34 19.38 -4.54
N VAL A 198 -3.86 20.47 -5.17
CA VAL A 198 -2.50 20.53 -5.74
C VAL A 198 -1.45 20.35 -4.66
N VAL A 199 -1.54 21.10 -3.57
CA VAL A 199 -0.54 21.07 -2.47
C VAL A 199 -0.59 19.73 -1.74
N ALA A 200 -1.79 19.20 -1.48
CA ALA A 200 -1.94 17.89 -0.84
C ALA A 200 -1.33 16.78 -1.70
N SER A 201 -1.55 16.81 -3.01
CA SER A 201 -1.01 15.83 -3.93
C SER A 201 0.50 15.94 -4.07
N ALA A 202 1.02 17.14 -4.37
CA ALA A 202 2.43 17.39 -4.60
C ALA A 202 3.31 17.12 -3.37
N GLY A 203 2.81 17.51 -2.17
CA GLY A 203 3.51 17.32 -0.91
C GLY A 203 3.17 16.05 -0.16
N ARG A 204 2.21 15.26 -0.65
CA ARG A 204 1.63 14.08 0.04
C ARG A 204 1.07 14.40 1.42
N PHE A 205 0.54 15.62 1.62
CA PHE A 205 -0.05 16.04 2.90
C PHE A 205 -1.40 15.36 3.15
N ASN A 206 -1.63 14.99 4.40
CA ASN A 206 -2.96 14.59 4.84
C ASN A 206 -3.92 15.77 4.75
N MET A 207 -5.15 15.53 4.33
CA MET A 207 -6.13 16.58 4.06
C MET A 207 -7.51 16.21 4.58
N MET A 208 -8.27 17.19 5.02
CA MET A 208 -9.63 17.05 5.49
C MET A 208 -10.54 18.10 4.84
N PHE A 209 -11.62 17.63 4.23
CA PHE A 209 -12.72 18.49 3.80
C PHE A 209 -13.92 18.28 4.71
N PHE A 210 -14.51 19.36 5.17
CA PHE A 210 -15.74 19.31 5.93
C PHE A 210 -16.72 20.36 5.41
N GLY A 211 -18.01 20.07 5.48
CA GLY A 211 -19.06 20.95 4.95
C GLY A 211 -20.40 20.23 4.88
N SER A 212 -21.45 20.93 4.47
CA SER A 212 -22.80 20.41 4.38
C SER A 212 -22.91 19.16 3.49
N PRO A 213 -23.85 18.24 3.74
CA PRO A 213 -24.13 17.14 2.84
C PRO A 213 -24.45 17.63 1.43
N GLY A 214 -23.83 16.98 0.41
CA GLY A 214 -24.04 17.32 -1.00
C GLY A 214 -23.19 18.49 -1.53
N CYS A 215 -22.27 19.07 -0.75
CA CYS A 215 -21.41 20.16 -1.22
C CYS A 215 -20.20 19.71 -2.08
N GLY A 216 -20.13 18.45 -2.49
CA GLY A 216 -19.11 17.96 -3.43
C GLY A 216 -17.80 17.45 -2.80
N LYS A 217 -17.67 17.35 -1.46
CA LYS A 217 -16.45 16.91 -0.77
C LYS A 217 -15.87 15.62 -1.33
N THR A 218 -16.69 14.57 -1.41
CA THR A 218 -16.30 13.24 -1.87
C THR A 218 -15.82 13.29 -3.32
N MET A 219 -16.54 13.99 -4.18
CA MET A 219 -16.20 14.16 -5.59
C MET A 219 -14.85 14.87 -5.75
N LEU A 220 -14.64 15.99 -5.05
CA LEU A 220 -13.37 16.72 -5.09
C LEU A 220 -12.21 15.83 -4.62
N MET A 221 -12.37 15.08 -3.53
CA MET A 221 -11.31 14.20 -3.02
C MET A 221 -11.00 13.01 -3.93
N GLN A 222 -12.00 12.51 -4.67
CA GLN A 222 -11.76 11.43 -5.65
C GLN A 222 -10.83 11.87 -6.78
N HIS A 223 -10.78 13.15 -7.13
CA HIS A 223 -9.84 13.66 -8.14
C HIS A 223 -8.37 13.50 -7.72
N MET A 224 -8.09 13.28 -6.43
CA MET A 224 -6.74 12.98 -5.95
C MET A 224 -6.14 11.73 -6.63
N MET A 225 -6.95 10.77 -7.07
CA MET A 225 -6.45 9.60 -7.81
C MET A 225 -5.80 9.95 -9.15
N TYR A 226 -6.22 11.07 -9.76
CA TYR A 226 -5.67 11.58 -11.02
C TYR A 226 -4.56 12.62 -10.82
N LEU A 227 -4.46 13.18 -9.61
CA LEU A 227 -3.42 14.16 -9.26
C LEU A 227 -2.22 13.51 -8.56
N THR A 228 -2.36 12.29 -8.04
CA THR A 228 -1.24 11.59 -7.42
C THR A 228 -0.34 10.99 -8.52
N PRO A 229 0.96 11.36 -8.57
CA PRO A 229 1.90 10.84 -9.55
C PRO A 229 2.04 9.34 -9.49
N LEU A 230 2.36 8.70 -10.63
CA LEU A 230 2.66 7.26 -10.68
C LEU A 230 3.84 6.93 -9.76
N LEU A 231 3.81 5.71 -9.24
CA LEU A 231 4.83 5.21 -8.32
C LEU A 231 6.19 5.12 -9.00
N THR A 232 7.24 5.35 -8.24
CA THR A 232 8.61 4.99 -8.63
C THR A 232 8.77 3.47 -8.67
N GLU A 233 9.85 2.98 -9.25
CA GLU A 233 10.15 1.54 -9.30
C GLU A 233 10.18 0.90 -7.91
N GLU A 234 10.83 1.54 -6.93
CA GLU A 234 10.93 1.04 -5.56
C GLU A 234 9.57 1.04 -4.84
N GLU A 235 8.81 2.13 -4.99
CA GLU A 235 7.45 2.22 -4.45
C GLU A 235 6.55 1.14 -5.06
N SER A 236 6.66 0.92 -6.37
CA SER A 236 5.91 -0.09 -7.11
C SER A 236 6.22 -1.50 -6.60
N LYS A 237 7.50 -1.86 -6.46
CA LYS A 237 7.92 -3.17 -5.91
C LYS A 237 7.32 -3.43 -4.53
N SER A 238 7.32 -2.41 -3.66
CA SER A 238 6.73 -2.53 -2.32
C SER A 238 5.22 -2.74 -2.36
N VAL A 239 4.50 -2.00 -3.21
CA VAL A 239 3.04 -2.15 -3.38
C VAL A 239 2.71 -3.53 -3.97
N LYS A 240 3.38 -3.95 -5.04
CA LYS A 240 3.18 -5.27 -5.65
C LYS A 240 3.39 -6.41 -4.65
N ARG A 241 4.44 -6.31 -3.81
CA ARG A 241 4.67 -7.29 -2.73
C ARG A 241 3.49 -7.38 -1.76
N ILE A 242 2.95 -6.23 -1.30
CA ILE A 242 1.80 -6.19 -0.39
C ILE A 242 0.57 -6.83 -1.04
N TYR A 243 0.26 -6.45 -2.28
CA TYR A 243 -0.93 -6.95 -3.00
C TYR A 243 -0.83 -8.45 -3.29
N SER A 244 0.35 -8.94 -3.63
CA SER A 244 0.66 -10.36 -3.78
C SER A 244 0.36 -11.15 -2.48
N LEU A 245 0.86 -10.66 -1.34
CA LEU A 245 0.61 -11.26 -0.02
C LEU A 245 -0.87 -11.21 0.39
N ALA A 246 -1.58 -10.15 -0.01
CA ALA A 246 -3.02 -10.03 0.22
C ALA A 246 -3.86 -10.97 -0.66
N GLY A 247 -3.29 -11.48 -1.75
CA GLY A 247 -3.96 -12.37 -2.69
C GLY A 247 -4.69 -11.68 -3.85
N TYR A 248 -4.31 -10.43 -4.15
CA TYR A 248 -4.87 -9.71 -5.30
C TYR A 248 -4.18 -10.01 -6.64
N GLY A 249 -3.14 -10.85 -6.64
CA GLY A 249 -2.37 -11.20 -7.85
C GLY A 249 -1.54 -10.03 -8.39
N SER A 250 -1.21 -10.09 -9.69
CA SER A 250 -0.47 -9.01 -10.36
C SER A 250 -1.29 -7.73 -10.42
N VAL A 251 -0.72 -6.62 -9.96
CA VAL A 251 -1.35 -5.29 -10.00
C VAL A 251 -0.96 -4.60 -11.30
N GLY A 252 -1.55 -5.05 -12.40
CA GLY A 252 -1.51 -4.36 -13.69
C GLY A 252 -0.18 -4.41 -14.43
N GLU A 253 -0.28 -4.14 -15.73
CA GLU A 253 0.85 -4.05 -16.65
C GLU A 253 1.61 -2.75 -16.42
N ASN A 254 2.94 -2.78 -16.50
CA ASN A 254 3.93 -1.70 -16.67
C ASN A 254 3.77 -0.35 -15.93
N LYS A 255 2.55 0.14 -15.68
CA LYS A 255 2.28 1.38 -14.93
C LYS A 255 1.57 1.03 -13.62
N VAL A 256 2.25 1.15 -12.49
CA VAL A 256 1.62 0.93 -11.19
C VAL A 256 1.08 2.25 -10.66
N TYR A 257 -0.23 2.35 -10.63
CA TYR A 257 -0.93 3.49 -10.06
C TYR A 257 -0.85 3.44 -8.53
N PRO A 258 -0.69 4.60 -7.87
CA PRO A 258 -0.82 4.67 -6.43
C PRO A 258 -2.15 4.07 -5.97
N PRO A 259 -2.15 3.18 -4.97
CA PRO A 259 -3.40 2.64 -4.43
C PRO A 259 -4.31 3.76 -3.94
N PHE A 260 -5.60 3.69 -4.28
CA PHE A 260 -6.64 4.57 -3.73
C PHE A 260 -7.65 3.69 -3.00
N ARG A 261 -7.55 3.66 -1.67
CA ARG A 261 -8.36 2.79 -0.82
C ARG A 261 -9.45 3.60 -0.13
N MET A 262 -10.69 3.18 -0.30
CA MET A 262 -11.87 3.80 0.30
C MET A 262 -12.70 2.74 1.03
N PRO A 263 -12.29 2.36 2.24
CA PRO A 263 -13.01 1.36 3.01
C PRO A 263 -14.39 1.90 3.46
N HIS A 264 -15.35 0.98 3.54
CA HIS A 264 -16.67 1.33 4.06
C HIS A 264 -16.60 1.61 5.57
N GLN A 265 -17.41 2.54 6.07
CA GLN A 265 -17.45 2.98 7.48
C GLN A 265 -17.75 1.85 8.49
N THR A 266 -18.38 0.75 8.04
CA THR A 266 -18.64 -0.44 8.85
C THR A 266 -17.45 -1.40 8.94
N ALA A 267 -16.32 -1.09 8.29
CA ALA A 267 -15.14 -1.94 8.30
C ALA A 267 -14.67 -2.24 9.74
N SER A 268 -14.28 -3.49 9.97
CA SER A 268 -13.76 -3.90 11.27
C SER A 268 -12.35 -3.36 11.51
N ILE A 269 -11.91 -3.35 12.77
CA ILE A 269 -10.52 -3.00 13.10
C ILE A 269 -9.54 -3.91 12.36
N GLU A 270 -9.82 -5.21 12.28
CA GLU A 270 -8.96 -6.15 11.53
C GLU A 270 -8.98 -5.87 10.02
N GLY A 271 -10.12 -5.43 9.46
CA GLY A 271 -10.20 -5.02 8.04
C GLY A 271 -9.34 -3.79 7.75
N ILE A 272 -9.34 -2.81 8.65
CA ILE A 272 -8.57 -1.56 8.48
C ILE A 272 -7.07 -1.78 8.78
N CYS A 273 -6.76 -2.37 9.93
CA CYS A 273 -5.37 -2.51 10.39
C CYS A 273 -4.67 -3.75 9.83
N GLY A 274 -5.45 -4.76 9.47
CA GLY A 274 -4.94 -6.09 9.24
C GLY A 274 -5.03 -6.97 10.48
N GLY A 275 -4.75 -8.26 10.31
CA GLY A 275 -4.82 -9.21 11.42
C GLY A 275 -5.16 -10.62 10.99
N GLY A 276 -5.94 -11.30 11.83
CA GLY A 276 -6.26 -12.71 11.64
C GLY A 276 -5.11 -13.64 12.02
N PRO A 277 -5.29 -14.96 11.91
CA PRO A 277 -4.27 -15.96 12.29
C PRO A 277 -2.94 -15.76 11.57
N ASN A 278 -2.98 -15.29 10.32
CA ASN A 278 -1.83 -15.15 9.42
C ASN A 278 -1.34 -13.70 9.32
N CYS A 279 -1.76 -12.82 10.23
CA CYS A 279 -1.38 -11.40 10.23
C CYS A 279 -1.50 -10.75 8.83
N ARG A 280 -2.65 -10.94 8.15
CA ARG A 280 -2.88 -10.41 6.80
C ARG A 280 -2.90 -8.88 6.78
N PRO A 281 -2.44 -8.25 5.67
CA PRO A 281 -2.51 -6.80 5.55
C PRO A 281 -3.97 -6.31 5.52
N GLY A 282 -4.22 -5.16 6.15
CA GLY A 282 -5.50 -4.45 6.09
C GLY A 282 -5.44 -3.23 5.17
N GLU A 283 -6.52 -2.42 5.14
CA GLU A 283 -6.64 -1.25 4.28
C GLU A 283 -5.52 -0.22 4.46
N ILE A 284 -5.00 -0.05 5.69
CA ILE A 284 -3.85 0.81 5.99
C ILE A 284 -2.62 0.38 5.19
N THR A 285 -2.33 -0.92 5.18
CA THR A 285 -1.19 -1.49 4.44
C THR A 285 -1.46 -1.48 2.94
N LEU A 286 -2.69 -1.81 2.52
CA LEU A 286 -3.09 -1.77 1.10
C LEU A 286 -3.05 -0.36 0.50
N ALA A 287 -3.13 0.69 1.33
CA ALA A 287 -2.97 2.08 0.92
C ALA A 287 -1.50 2.53 0.84
N HIS A 288 -0.53 1.66 1.10
CA HIS A 288 0.89 2.01 1.10
C HIS A 288 1.32 2.66 -0.22
N ASN A 289 2.07 3.76 -0.13
CA ASN A 289 2.49 4.63 -1.22
C ASN A 289 1.34 5.24 -2.04
N GLY A 290 0.12 5.23 -1.50
CA GLY A 290 -1.08 5.76 -2.11
C GLY A 290 -1.93 6.55 -1.12
N VAL A 291 -3.23 6.45 -1.26
CA VAL A 291 -4.25 7.22 -0.54
C VAL A 291 -5.16 6.28 0.25
N LEU A 292 -5.37 6.60 1.52
CA LEU A 292 -6.45 6.07 2.34
C LEU A 292 -7.50 7.17 2.50
N PHE A 293 -8.64 7.03 1.83
CA PHE A 293 -9.74 7.98 1.90
C PHE A 293 -10.85 7.45 2.80
N LEU A 294 -11.14 8.16 3.88
CA LEU A 294 -12.26 7.88 4.77
C LEU A 294 -13.37 8.89 4.50
N ASP A 295 -14.35 8.46 3.73
CA ASP A 295 -15.57 9.24 3.54
C ASP A 295 -16.47 9.08 4.76
N GLU A 296 -17.21 10.15 5.12
CA GLU A 296 -18.00 10.20 6.36
C GLU A 296 -17.16 9.78 7.59
N ALA A 297 -15.94 10.30 7.70
CA ALA A 297 -14.96 9.85 8.67
C ALA A 297 -15.46 9.82 10.12
N ALA A 298 -16.40 10.67 10.51
CA ALA A 298 -17.00 10.67 11.84
C ALA A 298 -17.95 9.50 12.11
N GLU A 299 -18.33 8.73 11.08
CA GLU A 299 -19.18 7.54 11.23
C GLU A 299 -18.32 6.27 11.51
N PHE A 300 -17.04 6.33 11.26
CA PHE A 300 -16.14 5.26 11.67
C PHE A 300 -16.08 5.13 13.20
N ARG A 301 -15.82 3.94 13.69
CA ARG A 301 -15.60 3.71 15.13
C ARG A 301 -14.38 4.50 15.60
N SER A 302 -14.48 5.17 16.76
CA SER A 302 -13.35 5.94 17.30
C SER A 302 -12.08 5.12 17.47
N SER A 303 -12.20 3.81 17.80
CA SER A 303 -11.07 2.90 17.87
C SER A 303 -10.31 2.76 16.54
N VAL A 304 -11.02 2.71 15.40
CA VAL A 304 -10.42 2.69 14.06
C VAL A 304 -9.64 3.97 13.80
N LEU A 305 -10.25 5.14 14.06
CA LEU A 305 -9.59 6.43 13.87
C LEU A 305 -8.34 6.60 14.75
N GLN A 306 -8.39 6.11 15.99
CA GLN A 306 -7.24 6.17 16.89
C GLN A 306 -6.07 5.27 16.43
N MET A 307 -6.37 4.14 15.78
CA MET A 307 -5.34 3.23 15.25
C MET A 307 -4.53 3.84 14.11
N LEU A 308 -5.07 4.83 13.36
CA LEU A 308 -4.34 5.53 12.28
C LEU A 308 -3.16 6.36 12.78
N ARG A 309 -3.13 6.74 14.06
CA ARG A 309 -2.13 7.66 14.61
C ARG A 309 -0.70 7.14 14.47
N VAL A 310 -0.50 5.87 14.81
CA VAL A 310 0.84 5.24 14.78
C VAL A 310 1.32 5.05 13.35
N PRO A 311 0.55 4.48 12.42
CA PRO A 311 0.96 4.38 11.01
C PRO A 311 1.26 5.71 10.32
N LEU A 312 0.49 6.75 10.63
CA LEU A 312 0.74 8.10 10.08
C LEU A 312 2.07 8.72 10.55
N GLU A 313 2.59 8.28 11.69
CA GLU A 313 3.85 8.76 12.25
C GLU A 313 5.03 7.87 11.84
N ASN A 314 4.88 6.57 12.05
CA ASN A 314 5.95 5.60 11.84
C ASN A 314 6.02 5.06 10.41
N LYS A 315 5.04 5.38 9.54
CA LYS A 315 4.89 4.84 8.18
C LYS A 315 4.89 3.31 8.12
N SER A 316 4.50 2.69 9.22
CA SER A 316 4.44 1.23 9.37
C SER A 316 3.38 0.82 10.37
N ILE A 317 2.90 -0.40 10.25
CA ILE A 317 1.98 -1.02 11.20
C ILE A 317 2.52 -2.39 11.64
N THR A 318 2.57 -2.61 12.95
CA THR A 318 2.99 -3.89 13.52
C THR A 318 1.77 -4.68 13.95
N LEU A 319 1.65 -5.90 13.42
CA LEU A 319 0.62 -6.86 13.77
C LEU A 319 1.23 -7.96 14.63
N SER A 320 0.66 -8.19 15.81
CA SER A 320 1.14 -9.21 16.73
C SER A 320 0.01 -10.17 17.11
N ARG A 321 0.26 -11.47 16.98
CA ARG A 321 -0.71 -12.52 17.38
C ARG A 321 0.01 -13.82 17.76
N ALA A 322 -0.43 -14.42 18.86
CA ALA A 322 0.02 -15.74 19.34
C ALA A 322 1.55 -15.90 19.38
N GLY A 323 2.26 -14.89 19.90
CA GLY A 323 3.73 -14.92 20.00
C GLY A 323 4.49 -14.59 18.72
N ARG A 324 3.78 -14.26 17.63
CA ARG A 324 4.37 -13.80 16.36
C ARG A 324 4.07 -12.33 16.13
N SER A 325 5.01 -11.64 15.50
CA SER A 325 4.90 -10.24 15.15
C SER A 325 5.43 -10.02 13.74
N THR A 326 4.77 -9.16 12.99
CA THR A 326 5.20 -8.71 11.68
C THR A 326 4.94 -7.24 11.52
N THR A 327 5.80 -6.54 10.79
CA THR A 327 5.65 -5.13 10.50
C THR A 327 5.45 -4.94 9.01
N TYR A 328 4.34 -4.31 8.64
CA TYR A 328 4.05 -3.92 7.26
C TYR A 328 4.38 -2.44 7.06
N PRO A 329 4.91 -2.05 5.90
CA PRO A 329 5.00 -0.65 5.53
C PRO A 329 3.59 -0.06 5.35
N ALA A 330 3.41 1.20 5.77
CA ALA A 330 2.13 1.90 5.76
C ALA A 330 2.34 3.41 5.52
N ASN A 331 3.10 3.75 4.48
CA ASN A 331 3.35 5.12 4.08
C ASN A 331 2.24 5.61 3.15
N PHE A 332 1.11 6.02 3.69
CA PHE A 332 -0.06 6.49 2.94
C PHE A 332 -0.35 7.97 3.19
N GLN A 333 -1.13 8.58 2.31
CA GLN A 333 -1.75 9.88 2.50
C GLN A 333 -3.17 9.67 3.01
N LEU A 334 -3.55 10.32 4.11
CA LEU A 334 -4.88 10.25 4.68
C LEU A 334 -5.75 11.39 4.16
N LEU A 335 -6.88 11.02 3.56
CA LEU A 335 -7.94 11.98 3.18
C LEU A 335 -9.17 11.72 4.03
N LEU A 336 -9.76 12.77 4.58
CA LEU A 336 -10.95 12.71 5.40
C LEU A 336 -12.05 13.61 4.82
N ALA A 337 -13.22 13.06 4.55
CA ALA A 337 -14.42 13.85 4.28
C ALA A 337 -15.41 13.68 5.44
N LEU A 338 -15.96 14.76 5.91
CA LEU A 338 -16.92 14.72 7.02
C LEU A 338 -17.92 15.89 6.99
N ASN A 339 -18.99 15.70 7.69
CA ASN A 339 -19.95 16.78 7.94
C ASN A 339 -19.47 17.64 9.13
N PRO A 340 -19.88 18.91 9.23
CA PRO A 340 -19.42 19.78 10.31
C PRO A 340 -20.08 19.48 11.67
N CYS A 341 -21.18 18.73 11.66
CA CYS A 341 -21.93 18.29 12.86
C CYS A 341 -22.85 17.12 12.51
N PRO A 342 -23.53 16.47 13.46
CA PRO A 342 -24.45 15.37 13.19
C PRO A 342 -25.59 15.69 12.20
N CYS A 343 -26.13 16.92 12.19
CA CYS A 343 -27.15 17.31 11.21
C CYS A 343 -26.57 17.84 9.88
N GLY A 344 -25.23 18.06 9.82
CA GLY A 344 -24.53 18.54 8.64
C GLY A 344 -24.63 20.04 8.35
N ASN A 345 -25.34 20.82 9.15
CA ASN A 345 -25.67 22.24 8.82
C ASN A 345 -24.85 23.26 9.66
N TYR A 346 -23.95 22.85 10.53
CA TYR A 346 -23.13 23.76 11.33
C TYR A 346 -22.24 24.61 10.42
N GLY A 347 -22.30 25.92 10.53
CA GLY A 347 -21.56 26.87 9.68
C GLY A 347 -22.13 27.05 8.27
N SER A 348 -23.28 26.43 7.93
CA SER A 348 -23.92 26.62 6.62
C SER A 348 -24.56 28.00 6.50
N SER A 349 -24.32 28.67 5.36
CA SER A 349 -24.95 29.94 5.01
C SER A 349 -26.44 29.78 4.62
N GLN A 350 -26.88 28.56 4.25
CA GLN A 350 -28.21 28.30 3.69
C GLN A 350 -29.17 27.59 4.64
N LYS A 351 -28.65 26.84 5.63
CA LYS A 351 -29.46 25.99 6.51
C LYS A 351 -29.12 26.23 7.99
N ILE A 352 -30.13 26.20 8.83
CA ILE A 352 -29.97 26.37 10.28
C ILE A 352 -29.51 25.05 10.91
N CYS A 353 -28.44 25.11 11.70
CA CYS A 353 -28.00 24.00 12.53
C CYS A 353 -28.82 23.92 13.81
N LEU A 354 -29.43 22.77 14.10
CA LEU A 354 -30.22 22.51 15.31
C LEU A 354 -29.44 21.72 16.38
N CYS A 355 -28.16 21.42 16.14
CA CYS A 355 -27.34 20.70 17.10
C CYS A 355 -26.96 21.59 18.29
N SER A 356 -27.04 21.02 19.51
CA SER A 356 -26.46 21.70 20.67
C SER A 356 -24.90 21.75 20.56
N ALA A 357 -24.28 22.76 21.16
CA ALA A 357 -22.83 22.88 21.21
C ALA A 357 -22.16 21.59 21.73
N LYS A 358 -22.73 20.98 22.78
CA LYS A 358 -22.29 19.70 23.32
C LYS A 358 -22.34 18.56 22.29
N SER A 359 -23.36 18.51 21.46
CA SER A 359 -23.48 17.49 20.40
C SER A 359 -22.43 17.66 19.31
N VAL A 360 -22.15 18.91 18.92
CA VAL A 360 -21.08 19.23 17.97
C VAL A 360 -19.72 18.88 18.54
N GLU A 361 -19.45 19.25 19.78
CA GLU A 361 -18.21 18.90 20.47
C GLU A 361 -17.99 17.38 20.57
N GLN A 362 -19.02 16.63 20.95
CA GLN A 362 -18.95 15.15 21.00
C GLN A 362 -18.70 14.52 19.63
N TYR A 363 -19.27 15.10 18.57
CA TYR A 363 -19.05 14.65 17.20
C TYR A 363 -17.58 14.79 16.79
N TRP A 364 -16.95 15.93 17.05
CA TRP A 364 -15.55 16.17 16.76
C TRP A 364 -14.59 15.39 17.67
N ARG A 365 -14.97 15.14 18.91
CA ARG A 365 -14.21 14.28 19.84
C ARG A 365 -14.03 12.86 19.34
N LYS A 366 -14.92 12.32 18.48
CA LYS A 366 -14.74 10.99 17.89
C LYS A 366 -13.48 10.92 17.04
N ILE A 367 -13.14 11.96 16.29
CA ILE A 367 -11.94 12.01 15.45
C ILE A 367 -10.70 12.14 16.34
N GLY A 368 -10.80 12.94 17.38
CA GLY A 368 -9.74 13.16 18.38
C GLY A 368 -8.67 14.14 17.95
N GLY A 369 -8.30 15.03 18.86
CA GLY A 369 -7.26 16.05 18.63
C GLY A 369 -5.95 15.50 18.06
N PRO A 370 -5.39 14.40 18.60
CA PRO A 370 -4.13 13.84 18.11
C PRO A 370 -4.17 13.34 16.66
N LEU A 371 -5.30 12.86 16.14
CA LEU A 371 -5.42 12.52 14.71
C LEU A 371 -5.49 13.78 13.87
N LEU A 372 -6.29 14.75 14.31
CA LEU A 372 -6.41 16.04 13.63
C LEU A 372 -5.08 16.78 13.53
N ASP A 373 -4.23 16.70 14.55
CA ASP A 373 -2.89 17.32 14.53
C ASP A 373 -1.97 16.74 13.44
N ARG A 374 -2.33 15.57 12.87
CA ARG A 374 -1.65 14.94 11.74
C ARG A 374 -2.28 15.23 10.37
N VAL A 375 -3.31 16.08 10.36
CA VAL A 375 -3.99 16.51 9.13
C VAL A 375 -3.81 18.02 8.99
N PRO A 376 -2.71 18.46 8.34
CA PRO A 376 -2.37 19.88 8.27
C PRO A 376 -3.32 20.70 7.40
N ILE A 377 -3.83 20.15 6.29
CA ILE A 377 -4.75 20.84 5.38
C ILE A 377 -6.18 20.56 5.81
N ARG A 378 -6.91 21.63 6.16
CA ARG A 378 -8.29 21.53 6.64
C ARG A 378 -9.16 22.60 5.99
N LEU A 379 -10.07 22.18 5.15
CA LEU A 379 -10.86 23.11 4.36
C LEU A 379 -12.35 22.93 4.63
N HIS A 380 -13.01 24.03 4.95
CA HIS A 380 -14.46 24.12 4.93
C HIS A 380 -14.93 24.29 3.48
N ILE A 381 -15.83 23.43 3.04
CA ILE A 381 -16.44 23.48 1.71
C ILE A 381 -17.85 24.00 1.86
N ASP A 382 -18.09 25.24 1.42
CA ASP A 382 -19.41 25.83 1.30
C ASP A 382 -19.64 26.22 -0.17
N PRO A 383 -20.63 25.66 -0.86
CA PRO A 383 -20.95 26.02 -2.26
C PRO A 383 -21.27 27.49 -2.49
N ALA A 384 -21.67 28.21 -1.42
CA ALA A 384 -21.98 29.63 -1.48
C ALA A 384 -20.74 30.53 -1.28
N GLU A 385 -19.60 29.99 -0.86
CA GLU A 385 -18.37 30.76 -0.64
C GLU A 385 -17.45 30.69 -1.85
N GLY A 386 -16.98 31.86 -2.28
CA GLY A 386 -15.94 32.04 -3.31
C GLY A 386 -16.45 31.90 -4.76
N GLU A 387 -15.67 32.46 -5.66
CA GLU A 387 -15.88 32.32 -7.11
C GLU A 387 -15.40 30.93 -7.56
N ARG A 388 -16.29 30.15 -8.18
CA ARG A 388 -15.92 28.85 -8.75
C ARG A 388 -15.46 29.02 -10.19
N LYS A 389 -14.39 28.34 -10.55
CA LYS A 389 -13.79 28.33 -11.88
C LYS A 389 -13.63 26.90 -12.34
N GLU A 390 -13.66 26.71 -13.66
CA GLU A 390 -13.31 25.43 -14.27
C GLU A 390 -11.80 25.31 -14.43
N TYR A 391 -11.24 24.22 -13.90
CA TYR A 391 -9.85 23.84 -14.06
C TYR A 391 -9.75 22.53 -14.86
N SER A 392 -8.81 22.44 -15.79
CA SER A 392 -8.51 21.18 -16.45
C SER A 392 -7.62 20.31 -15.55
N LEU A 393 -7.77 19.00 -15.64
CA LEU A 393 -6.88 18.08 -14.92
C LEU A 393 -5.41 18.25 -15.34
N GLU A 394 -5.16 18.48 -16.61
CA GLU A 394 -3.81 18.71 -17.15
C GLU A 394 -3.14 19.94 -16.52
N GLU A 395 -3.89 21.03 -16.31
CA GLU A 395 -3.40 22.21 -15.63
C GLU A 395 -2.99 21.87 -14.19
N LEU A 396 -3.86 21.19 -13.44
CA LEU A 396 -3.58 20.78 -12.06
C LEU A 396 -2.39 19.84 -11.98
N GLN A 397 -2.32 18.84 -12.87
CA GLN A 397 -1.19 17.93 -12.98
C GLN A 397 0.12 18.66 -13.30
N SER A 398 0.09 19.74 -14.09
CA SER A 398 1.27 20.55 -14.39
C SER A 398 1.86 21.22 -13.14
N TYR A 399 1.01 21.71 -12.22
CA TYR A 399 1.43 22.25 -10.93
C TYR A 399 2.02 21.17 -10.03
N VAL A 400 1.34 20.03 -9.93
CA VAL A 400 1.81 18.89 -9.13
C VAL A 400 3.14 18.37 -9.68
N LYS A 401 3.27 18.25 -11.00
CA LYS A 401 4.48 17.76 -11.66
C LYS A 401 5.70 18.60 -11.29
N ARG A 402 5.61 19.94 -11.40
CA ARG A 402 6.72 20.86 -11.06
C ARG A 402 7.21 20.65 -9.63
N ALA A 403 6.31 20.60 -8.66
CA ALA A 403 6.69 20.37 -7.27
C ALA A 403 7.23 18.96 -7.03
N THR A 404 6.67 17.94 -7.71
CA THR A 404 7.13 16.55 -7.58
C THR A 404 8.54 16.37 -8.17
N GLU A 405 8.90 17.06 -9.26
CA GLU A 405 10.25 17.06 -9.82
C GLU A 405 11.28 17.51 -8.78
N GLU A 406 11.00 18.58 -8.06
CA GLU A 406 11.86 19.03 -6.98
C GLU A 406 11.90 18.05 -5.79
N SER A 407 10.76 17.50 -5.38
CA SER A 407 10.70 16.48 -4.32
C SER A 407 11.55 15.26 -4.68
N ARG A 408 11.50 14.79 -5.93
CA ARG A 408 12.36 13.68 -6.40
C ARG A 408 13.84 14.05 -6.40
N ARG A 409 14.18 15.29 -6.83
CA ARG A 409 15.55 15.79 -6.78
C ARG A 409 16.11 15.83 -5.37
N LEU A 410 15.28 16.16 -4.38
CA LEU A 410 15.63 16.16 -2.96
C LEU A 410 15.68 14.76 -2.35
N GLY A 411 15.09 13.76 -3.00
CA GLY A 411 14.97 12.38 -2.48
C GLY A 411 14.00 12.25 -1.30
N VAL A 412 13.18 13.28 -1.01
CA VAL A 412 12.25 13.32 0.12
C VAL A 412 10.96 14.06 -0.25
N SER A 413 9.81 13.59 0.25
CA SER A 413 8.55 14.30 0.06
C SER A 413 8.50 15.57 0.91
N PHE A 414 7.80 16.62 0.44
CA PHE A 414 7.75 17.89 1.17
C PHE A 414 7.19 17.76 2.60
N ARG A 415 6.24 16.85 2.84
CA ARG A 415 5.73 16.59 4.20
C ARG A 415 6.78 16.03 5.16
N ASP A 416 7.87 15.48 4.64
CA ASP A 416 8.91 14.79 5.41
C ASP A 416 10.20 15.62 5.54
N LEU A 417 10.24 16.85 5.00
CA LEU A 417 11.38 17.74 5.15
C LEU A 417 11.74 17.93 6.62
N SER A 418 13.02 17.78 6.93
CA SER A 418 13.58 18.06 8.25
C SER A 418 13.53 19.55 8.58
N VAL A 419 13.70 19.88 9.85
CA VAL A 419 13.73 21.31 10.29
C VAL A 419 14.87 22.06 9.61
N GLU A 420 16.03 21.44 9.47
CA GLU A 420 17.19 22.04 8.80
C GLU A 420 16.91 22.33 7.33
N GLU A 421 16.32 21.39 6.60
CA GLU A 421 15.94 21.57 5.19
C GLU A 421 14.89 22.67 5.02
N ILE A 422 13.93 22.77 5.96
CA ILE A 422 12.94 23.85 5.97
C ILE A 422 13.63 25.20 6.12
N LEU A 423 14.48 25.35 7.12
CA LEU A 423 15.16 26.64 7.42
C LEU A 423 16.08 27.09 6.27
N ASN A 424 16.67 26.13 5.54
CA ASN A 424 17.51 26.43 4.38
C ASN A 424 16.72 26.89 3.15
N LYS A 425 15.42 26.61 3.10
CA LYS A 425 14.55 26.90 1.94
C LYS A 425 13.63 28.10 2.13
N ILE A 426 13.42 28.54 3.36
CA ILE A 426 12.49 29.62 3.68
C ILE A 426 13.27 30.90 3.99
N PRO A 427 12.99 32.03 3.31
CA PRO A 427 13.54 33.34 3.71
C PRO A 427 13.13 33.71 5.13
N ALA A 428 14.05 34.34 5.88
CA ALA A 428 13.83 34.65 7.30
C ALA A 428 12.52 35.44 7.54
N TYR A 429 12.23 36.46 6.72
CA TYR A 429 11.01 37.25 6.86
C TYR A 429 9.71 36.48 6.66
N ILE A 430 9.74 35.44 5.81
CA ILE A 430 8.60 34.52 5.63
C ILE A 430 8.48 33.60 6.85
N TYR A 431 9.60 33.05 7.32
CA TYR A 431 9.61 32.21 8.52
C TYR A 431 9.08 32.97 9.74
N ASP A 432 9.47 34.24 9.90
CA ASP A 432 8.98 35.12 10.98
C ASP A 432 7.46 35.38 10.86
N LYS A 433 6.95 35.61 9.64
CA LYS A 433 5.51 35.79 9.39
C LYS A 433 4.74 34.52 9.77
N LEU A 434 5.17 33.35 9.28
CA LEU A 434 4.50 32.07 9.56
C LEU A 434 4.56 31.74 11.07
N THR A 435 5.70 31.99 11.73
CA THR A 435 5.87 31.74 13.17
C THR A 435 5.02 32.71 14.01
N SER A 436 4.96 33.99 13.68
CA SER A 436 4.10 34.95 14.38
C SER A 436 2.62 34.60 14.26
N THR A 437 2.19 34.13 13.09
CA THR A 437 0.82 33.63 12.88
C THR A 437 0.54 32.39 13.74
N CYS A 438 1.45 31.42 13.79
CA CYS A 438 1.29 30.25 14.65
C CYS A 438 1.17 30.61 16.13
N ASN A 439 2.00 31.58 16.60
CA ASN A 439 1.94 32.04 17.97
C ASN A 439 0.63 32.77 18.29
N ALA A 440 0.14 33.60 17.37
CA ALA A 440 -1.13 34.30 17.51
C ALA A 440 -2.34 33.35 17.64
N TYR A 441 -2.32 32.20 16.95
CA TYR A 441 -3.35 31.20 17.00
C TYR A 441 -3.11 30.10 18.03
N GLY A 442 -2.00 30.10 18.74
CA GLY A 442 -1.62 29.05 19.70
C GLY A 442 -1.40 27.67 19.08
N TRP A 443 -0.92 27.64 17.83
CA TRP A 443 -0.69 26.37 17.12
C TRP A 443 0.57 25.65 17.65
N SER A 444 0.54 24.30 17.57
CA SER A 444 1.66 23.46 17.99
C SER A 444 2.90 23.67 17.09
N GLU A 445 4.09 23.33 17.60
CA GLU A 445 5.33 23.35 16.80
C GLU A 445 5.23 22.48 15.55
N ARG A 446 4.58 21.31 15.66
CA ARG A 446 4.33 20.44 14.51
C ARG A 446 3.57 21.20 13.42
N ARG A 447 2.49 21.88 13.79
CA ARG A 447 1.66 22.65 12.86
C ARG A 447 2.41 23.82 12.23
N ARG A 448 3.37 24.42 12.97
CA ARG A 448 4.26 25.45 12.42
C ARG A 448 5.15 24.90 11.30
N TYR A 449 5.78 23.73 11.52
CA TYR A 449 6.62 23.13 10.48
C TYR A 449 5.79 22.62 9.30
N ASP A 450 4.60 22.10 9.53
CA ASP A 450 3.68 21.69 8.45
C ASP A 450 3.26 22.92 7.61
N LEU A 451 3.01 24.07 8.24
CA LEU A 451 2.75 25.33 7.55
C LEU A 451 3.93 25.75 6.66
N CYS A 452 5.15 25.63 7.18
CA CYS A 452 6.37 25.90 6.41
C CYS A 452 6.52 24.96 5.21
N ARG A 453 6.27 23.66 5.39
CA ARG A 453 6.30 22.66 4.33
C ARG A 453 5.25 22.92 3.24
N ILE A 454 4.05 23.33 3.64
CA ILE A 454 2.97 23.74 2.74
C ILE A 454 3.40 24.95 1.92
N TRP A 455 3.97 25.98 2.55
CA TRP A 455 4.49 27.15 1.86
C TRP A 455 5.56 26.76 0.80
N ILE A 456 6.55 25.96 1.18
CA ILE A 456 7.57 25.44 0.27
C ILE A 456 6.93 24.73 -0.93
N THR A 457 5.93 23.90 -0.68
CA THR A 457 5.22 23.17 -1.76
C THR A 457 4.51 24.12 -2.71
N ILE A 458 3.88 25.19 -2.20
CA ILE A 458 3.24 26.22 -3.03
C ILE A 458 4.27 26.90 -3.93
N VAL A 459 5.43 27.30 -3.37
CA VAL A 459 6.50 27.94 -4.15
C VAL A 459 6.93 27.06 -5.33
N TYR A 460 7.19 25.79 -5.09
CA TYR A 460 7.61 24.88 -6.17
C TYR A 460 6.47 24.50 -7.15
N ALA A 461 5.24 24.45 -6.70
CA ALA A 461 4.10 24.18 -7.57
C ALA A 461 3.76 25.35 -8.50
N PHE A 462 3.74 26.59 -7.96
CA PHE A 462 3.26 27.77 -8.69
C PHE A 462 4.36 28.68 -9.21
N GLY A 463 5.61 28.40 -8.88
CA GLY A 463 6.81 29.07 -9.35
C GLY A 463 7.51 29.87 -8.26
N ASP A 464 8.82 29.78 -8.27
CA ASP A 464 9.73 30.47 -7.35
C ASP A 464 9.85 31.95 -7.75
N ASN A 465 8.93 32.78 -7.21
CA ASN A 465 8.88 34.22 -7.47
C ASN A 465 8.82 34.97 -6.13
N GLU A 466 9.89 35.68 -5.79
CA GLU A 466 10.02 36.42 -4.53
C GLU A 466 8.90 37.45 -4.30
N GLU A 467 8.40 38.08 -5.36
CA GLU A 467 7.30 39.06 -5.27
C GLU A 467 6.01 38.43 -4.73
N LYS A 468 5.82 37.09 -4.93
CA LYS A 468 4.64 36.34 -4.51
C LYS A 468 4.81 35.62 -3.17
N TYR A 469 5.97 35.63 -2.57
CA TYR A 469 6.23 34.86 -1.34
C TYR A 469 5.29 35.20 -0.20
N LEU A 470 4.94 36.49 -0.02
CA LEU A 470 3.99 36.93 1.00
C LEU A 470 2.56 36.45 0.69
N GLU A 471 2.14 36.52 -0.58
CA GLU A 471 0.87 35.95 -1.05
C GLU A 471 0.81 34.44 -0.80
N TYR A 472 1.90 33.72 -1.12
CA TYR A 472 1.98 32.27 -0.86
C TYR A 472 1.95 31.95 0.64
N ALA A 473 2.49 32.83 1.50
CA ALA A 473 2.38 32.66 2.94
C ALA A 473 0.92 32.80 3.42
N ASP A 474 0.19 33.77 2.91
CA ASP A 474 -1.25 33.93 3.23
C ASP A 474 -2.06 32.73 2.73
N LYS A 475 -1.82 32.27 1.50
CA LYS A 475 -2.44 31.05 0.96
C LYS A 475 -2.14 29.80 1.80
N ALA A 476 -0.91 29.65 2.28
CA ALA A 476 -0.53 28.53 3.14
C ALA A 476 -1.26 28.60 4.51
N ILE A 477 -1.36 29.79 5.11
CA ILE A 477 -2.11 30.03 6.36
C ILE A 477 -3.57 29.65 6.16
N ASP A 478 -4.18 30.04 5.05
CA ASP A 478 -5.57 29.73 4.73
C ASP A 478 -5.84 28.24 4.57
N LEU A 479 -4.89 27.47 4.02
CA LEU A 479 -5.01 26.01 3.88
C LEU A 479 -4.91 25.28 5.22
N VAL A 480 -4.05 25.72 6.11
CA VAL A 480 -3.92 25.14 7.45
C VAL A 480 -5.14 25.45 8.31
N GLY A 481 -5.81 26.55 7.99
CA GLY A 481 -7.13 26.93 8.48
C GLY A 481 -7.19 27.23 9.97
N ASN A 482 -8.03 28.19 10.28
CA ASN A 482 -8.35 28.55 11.66
C ASN A 482 -9.64 27.85 12.10
N PHE A 483 -9.66 26.50 12.00
CA PHE A 483 -10.77 25.76 12.54
C PHE A 483 -10.64 25.70 14.07
N ALA A 484 -11.17 26.75 14.72
CA ALA A 484 -11.45 26.67 16.14
C ALA A 484 -12.61 25.69 16.32
N PHE A 485 -12.36 24.55 16.97
CA PHE A 485 -13.46 23.71 17.44
C PHE A 485 -14.45 24.58 18.22
N PRO A 486 -15.77 24.38 18.03
CA PRO A 486 -16.70 25.00 18.95
C PRO A 486 -16.33 24.54 20.36
N SER A 487 -15.76 25.47 21.12
CA SER A 487 -15.42 25.31 22.54
C SER A 487 -16.69 25.27 23.39
#